data_11a8018dfb063f808f6f997d94e6af87
#
_entry.id   11a8018dfb063f808f6f997d94e6af87
#
_cell.length_a   1.000
_cell.length_b   1.000
_cell.length_c   1.000
_cell.angle_alpha   90.00
_cell.angle_beta   90.00
_cell.angle_gamma   90.00
#
_symmetry.space_group_name_H-M   'P 1'
#
loop_
_entity.id
_entity.type
_entity.pdbx_description
1 polymer ?
#
loop_
_entity_poly.entity_id
_entity_poly.type
_entity_poly.pdbx_seq_one_letter_code
_entity_poly.pdbx_strand_id
1 'polypeptide(L)'
;MNFLSNSVQKIIDKIGNKKYIKQEDIDNIMQEINPALLKADVDYEVVIKFNELIKQQTLNMEILKGLTPQQQVIKIIQNTLTNILGSQPLPLNLKDNKLNIFMLIGMKGSGKTTVAGKLAYFIYKKKIDKILLIAADYHRPGGIQQLQQIGKNINIEVYTNNDTNDASEVILQGINYAKKNNFQTVIIDTTGFSPEDEISVNNLALIKKNIKPDETFIVVDALGGQRISGKIKQINEKLSFTGVIMTKMDAKTSGGLILSIRYITKLAIRFISSSEQHNDDNFEFFYPERIASRILGMGDLSTLIENIENKIDPKQNAELIDKLFQDNYNYYDLQKHLNLIKKMGSFQKILNFIPGIGNKITNLNILDNNIIVKFEAIIQSMTH
;
A
#
# COMPACT_ATOMS: atom_id res chain seq x y z
N MET A 1 5.93 -2.69 8.27
CA MET A 1 5.14 -3.89 7.91
C MET A 1 5.87 -5.23 8.05
N ASN A 2 7.05 -5.30 8.58
CA ASN A 2 7.88 -6.53 8.62
C ASN A 2 7.74 -7.33 9.93
N PHE A 3 6.53 -7.47 10.44
CA PHE A 3 6.28 -8.06 11.76
C PHE A 3 6.60 -9.56 11.86
N LEU A 4 6.66 -10.29 10.76
CA LEU A 4 7.08 -11.70 10.73
C LEU A 4 8.61 -11.89 10.52
N SER A 5 9.36 -10.84 10.26
CA SER A 5 10.79 -10.93 9.93
C SER A 5 11.60 -11.72 10.98
N ASN A 6 11.41 -11.42 12.27
CA ASN A 6 12.10 -12.11 13.35
C ASN A 6 11.66 -13.58 13.49
N SER A 7 10.36 -13.87 13.27
CA SER A 7 9.85 -15.23 13.30
C SER A 7 10.36 -16.05 12.12
N VAL A 8 10.44 -15.46 10.94
CA VAL A 8 11.03 -16.09 9.74
C VAL A 8 12.52 -16.42 9.98
N GLN A 9 13.29 -15.51 10.58
CA GLN A 9 14.69 -15.79 10.91
C GLN A 9 14.83 -16.97 11.89
N LYS A 10 14.03 -17.00 12.94
CA LYS A 10 14.02 -18.14 13.88
C LYS A 10 13.63 -19.46 13.22
N ILE A 11 12.71 -19.43 12.27
CA ILE A 11 12.30 -20.61 11.49
C ILE A 11 13.49 -21.12 10.67
N ILE A 12 14.18 -20.21 9.96
CA ILE A 12 15.38 -20.55 9.18
C ILE A 12 16.43 -21.21 10.08
N ASP A 13 16.68 -20.63 11.26
CA ASP A 13 17.66 -21.14 12.21
C ASP A 13 17.28 -22.53 12.78
N LYS A 14 15.97 -22.75 13.06
CA LYS A 14 15.46 -24.03 13.60
C LYS A 14 15.42 -25.16 12.56
N ILE A 15 15.09 -24.85 11.30
CA ILE A 15 15.12 -25.86 10.22
C ILE A 15 16.56 -26.26 9.94
N GLY A 16 17.52 -25.34 10.04
CA GLY A 16 18.94 -25.61 9.85
C GLY A 16 19.22 -26.39 8.56
N ASN A 17 20.13 -27.38 8.63
CA ASN A 17 20.53 -28.20 7.48
C ASN A 17 19.71 -29.50 7.34
N LYS A 18 18.46 -29.52 7.79
CA LYS A 18 17.58 -30.68 7.63
C LYS A 18 17.37 -31.00 6.15
N LYS A 19 17.40 -32.29 5.80
CA LYS A 19 17.16 -32.75 4.42
C LYS A 19 15.67 -32.83 4.09
N TYR A 20 14.79 -32.99 5.09
CA TYR A 20 13.34 -33.14 4.96
C TYR A 20 12.62 -32.36 6.06
N ILE A 21 11.43 -31.87 5.77
CA ILE A 21 10.53 -31.22 6.72
C ILE A 21 9.48 -32.23 7.16
N LYS A 22 9.37 -32.44 8.47
CA LYS A 22 8.35 -33.28 9.08
C LYS A 22 7.17 -32.43 9.56
N GLN A 23 6.03 -33.08 9.84
CA GLN A 23 4.86 -32.41 10.41
C GLN A 23 5.19 -31.68 11.71
N GLU A 24 6.01 -32.25 12.55
CA GLU A 24 6.48 -31.64 13.80
C GLU A 24 7.23 -30.30 13.56
N ASP A 25 8.01 -30.20 12.48
CA ASP A 25 8.69 -28.96 12.11
C ASP A 25 7.69 -27.88 11.74
N ILE A 26 6.62 -28.24 11.02
CA ILE A 26 5.55 -27.32 10.66
C ILE A 26 4.80 -26.84 11.91
N ASP A 27 4.47 -27.73 12.84
CA ASP A 27 3.80 -27.35 14.08
C ASP A 27 4.68 -26.41 14.92
N ASN A 28 6.00 -26.64 14.99
CA ASN A 28 6.96 -25.74 15.62
C ASN A 28 7.03 -24.36 14.91
N ILE A 29 6.96 -24.34 13.58
CA ILE A 29 6.93 -23.10 12.78
C ILE A 29 5.67 -22.30 13.12
N MET A 30 4.51 -22.97 13.21
CA MET A 30 3.25 -22.30 13.54
C MET A 30 3.27 -21.72 14.97
N GLN A 31 3.91 -22.39 15.92
CA GLN A 31 4.11 -21.86 17.28
C GLN A 31 4.93 -20.55 17.31
N GLU A 32 5.83 -20.33 16.36
CA GLU A 32 6.59 -19.07 16.25
C GLU A 32 5.82 -17.98 15.49
N ILE A 33 5.03 -18.36 14.47
CA ILE A 33 4.31 -17.39 13.62
C ILE A 33 3.03 -16.88 14.28
N ASN A 34 2.24 -17.76 14.94
CA ASN A 34 0.93 -17.39 15.48
C ASN A 34 1.00 -16.22 16.49
N PRO A 35 1.92 -16.21 17.47
CA PRO A 35 2.04 -15.08 18.39
C PRO A 35 2.42 -13.77 17.65
N ALA A 36 3.22 -13.85 16.59
CA ALA A 36 3.62 -12.67 15.81
C ALA A 36 2.45 -12.12 14.98
N LEU A 37 1.61 -12.99 14.40
CA LEU A 37 0.39 -12.59 13.70
C LEU A 37 -0.59 -11.89 14.66
N LEU A 38 -0.86 -12.49 15.83
CA LEU A 38 -1.75 -11.91 16.83
C LEU A 38 -1.23 -10.57 17.37
N LYS A 39 0.09 -10.47 17.63
CA LYS A 39 0.73 -9.23 18.07
C LYS A 39 0.70 -8.13 17.01
N ALA A 40 0.59 -8.51 15.75
CA ALA A 40 0.45 -7.58 14.62
C ALA A 40 -1.02 -7.22 14.32
N ASP A 41 -1.94 -7.50 15.23
CA ASP A 41 -3.38 -7.23 15.08
C ASP A 41 -4.08 -8.03 13.96
N VAL A 42 -3.56 -9.23 13.65
CA VAL A 42 -4.29 -10.18 12.78
C VAL A 42 -5.44 -10.82 13.57
N ASP A 43 -6.62 -10.84 12.96
CA ASP A 43 -7.79 -11.47 13.55
C ASP A 43 -7.58 -12.98 13.76
N TYR A 44 -8.13 -13.52 14.86
CA TYR A 44 -7.95 -14.92 15.25
C TYR A 44 -8.46 -15.91 14.19
N GLU A 45 -9.59 -15.60 13.53
CA GLU A 45 -10.13 -16.44 12.43
C GLU A 45 -9.13 -16.54 11.27
N VAL A 46 -8.43 -15.44 10.99
CA VAL A 46 -7.42 -15.40 9.91
C VAL A 46 -6.21 -16.26 10.29
N VAL A 47 -5.78 -16.23 11.55
CA VAL A 47 -4.67 -17.06 12.04
C VAL A 47 -5.03 -18.56 11.94
N ILE A 48 -6.25 -18.95 12.32
CA ILE A 48 -6.72 -20.34 12.15
C ILE A 48 -6.66 -20.74 10.67
N LYS A 49 -7.23 -19.90 9.80
CA LYS A 49 -7.26 -20.21 8.35
C LYS A 49 -5.87 -20.27 7.74
N PHE A 50 -4.98 -19.38 8.14
CA PHE A 50 -3.58 -19.41 7.74
C PHE A 50 -2.93 -20.76 8.11
N ASN A 51 -3.12 -21.21 9.34
CA ASN A 51 -2.58 -22.50 9.81
C ASN A 51 -3.13 -23.68 9.01
N GLU A 52 -4.45 -23.71 8.73
CA GLU A 52 -5.05 -24.73 7.90
C GLU A 52 -4.44 -24.80 6.50
N LEU A 53 -4.27 -23.64 5.85
CA LEU A 53 -3.71 -23.54 4.51
C LEU A 53 -2.24 -23.98 4.47
N ILE A 54 -1.45 -23.62 5.47
CA ILE A 54 -0.05 -24.08 5.59
C ILE A 54 0.00 -25.60 5.74
N LYS A 55 -0.80 -26.17 6.64
CA LYS A 55 -0.86 -27.62 6.84
C LYS A 55 -1.26 -28.36 5.56
N GLN A 56 -2.27 -27.89 4.84
CA GLN A 56 -2.70 -28.48 3.58
C GLN A 56 -1.61 -28.47 2.50
N GLN A 57 -0.87 -27.37 2.39
CA GLN A 57 0.20 -27.22 1.38
C GLN A 57 1.45 -28.05 1.73
N THR A 58 1.72 -28.27 3.01
CA THR A 58 2.87 -29.05 3.47
C THR A 58 2.66 -30.54 3.44
N LEU A 59 1.43 -31.03 3.65
CA LEU A 59 1.09 -32.47 3.58
C LEU A 59 1.25 -33.05 2.16
N ASN A 60 1.15 -32.24 1.12
CA ASN A 60 1.24 -32.64 -0.29
C ASN A 60 2.58 -32.22 -0.94
N MET A 61 3.60 -31.96 -0.12
CA MET A 61 4.82 -31.36 -0.63
C MET A 61 5.80 -32.38 -1.19
N GLU A 62 5.88 -32.49 -2.52
CA GLU A 62 7.08 -32.99 -3.20
C GLU A 62 8.19 -31.95 -3.11
N ILE A 63 9.40 -32.38 -2.74
CA ILE A 63 10.56 -31.50 -2.67
C ILE A 63 10.85 -30.97 -4.08
N LEU A 64 10.59 -29.70 -4.31
CA LEU A 64 10.92 -29.05 -5.57
C LEU A 64 12.43 -29.11 -5.77
N LYS A 65 12.88 -29.75 -6.86
CA LYS A 65 14.29 -29.83 -7.23
C LYS A 65 14.88 -28.40 -7.30
N GLY A 66 15.91 -28.15 -6.51
CA GLY A 66 16.65 -26.89 -6.53
C GLY A 66 16.39 -25.91 -5.38
N LEU A 67 15.44 -26.17 -4.48
CA LEU A 67 15.20 -25.35 -3.29
C LEU A 67 15.64 -26.10 -2.00
N THR A 68 16.20 -25.36 -1.06
CA THR A 68 16.42 -25.89 0.30
C THR A 68 15.08 -26.02 1.05
N PRO A 69 15.00 -26.91 2.06
CA PRO A 69 13.79 -27.02 2.89
C PRO A 69 13.34 -25.68 3.49
N GLN A 70 14.30 -24.84 3.94
CA GLN A 70 13.99 -23.49 4.45
C GLN A 70 13.31 -22.61 3.40
N GLN A 71 13.88 -22.57 2.18
CA GLN A 71 13.35 -21.78 1.08
C GLN A 71 11.95 -22.23 0.69
N GLN A 72 11.69 -23.54 0.75
CA GLN A 72 10.37 -24.09 0.45
C GLN A 72 9.33 -23.65 1.48
N VAL A 73 9.65 -23.74 2.79
CA VAL A 73 8.73 -23.27 3.85
C VAL A 73 8.42 -21.79 3.72
N ILE A 74 9.45 -20.96 3.50
CA ILE A 74 9.27 -19.52 3.33
C ILE A 74 8.37 -19.24 2.11
N LYS A 75 8.57 -19.95 1.00
CA LYS A 75 7.75 -19.83 -0.20
C LYS A 75 6.29 -20.23 0.05
N ILE A 76 6.04 -21.30 0.82
CA ILE A 76 4.68 -21.70 1.21
C ILE A 76 4.02 -20.60 2.04
N ILE A 77 4.72 -20.06 3.05
CA ILE A 77 4.22 -18.98 3.89
C ILE A 77 3.90 -17.75 3.03
N GLN A 78 4.81 -17.34 2.15
CA GLN A 78 4.62 -16.22 1.23
C GLN A 78 3.39 -16.43 0.33
N ASN A 79 3.29 -17.59 -0.32
CA ASN A 79 2.16 -17.92 -1.18
C ASN A 79 0.84 -17.92 -0.42
N THR A 80 0.83 -18.46 0.81
CA THR A 80 -0.36 -18.48 1.66
C THR A 80 -0.80 -17.06 2.04
N LEU A 81 0.13 -16.18 2.43
CA LEU A 81 -0.16 -14.77 2.68
C LEU A 81 -0.69 -14.08 1.42
N THR A 82 -0.03 -14.30 0.27
CA THR A 82 -0.45 -13.73 -1.02
C THR A 82 -1.87 -14.17 -1.38
N ASN A 83 -2.21 -15.44 -1.19
CA ASN A 83 -3.55 -15.97 -1.44
C ASN A 83 -4.62 -15.33 -0.53
N ILE A 84 -4.31 -15.17 0.76
CA ILE A 84 -5.22 -14.48 1.69
C ILE A 84 -5.40 -13.02 1.27
N LEU A 85 -4.36 -12.34 0.83
CA LEU A 85 -4.38 -10.95 0.37
C LEU A 85 -5.09 -10.75 -0.98
N GLY A 86 -5.28 -11.83 -1.79
CA GLY A 86 -6.09 -11.78 -3.00
C GLY A 86 -5.38 -12.07 -4.32
N SER A 87 -4.19 -12.66 -4.28
CA SER A 87 -3.41 -13.21 -5.41
C SER A 87 -3.00 -12.22 -6.50
N GLN A 88 -3.88 -11.30 -6.93
CA GLN A 88 -3.59 -10.35 -8.02
C GLN A 88 -4.05 -8.93 -7.66
N PRO A 89 -3.36 -7.90 -8.17
CA PRO A 89 -3.80 -6.52 -8.07
C PRO A 89 -5.04 -6.29 -8.93
N LEU A 90 -5.93 -5.41 -8.45
CA LEU A 90 -7.12 -5.00 -9.19
C LEU A 90 -6.97 -3.53 -9.62
N PRO A 91 -6.72 -3.25 -10.91
CA PRO A 91 -6.56 -1.90 -11.42
C PRO A 91 -7.88 -1.12 -11.37
N LEU A 92 -7.79 0.23 -11.43
CA LEU A 92 -8.96 1.07 -11.66
C LEU A 92 -9.50 0.84 -13.06
N ASN A 93 -10.80 0.60 -13.15
CA ASN A 93 -11.49 0.51 -14.42
C ASN A 93 -12.02 1.91 -14.79
N LEU A 94 -11.16 2.71 -15.43
CA LEU A 94 -11.52 4.03 -15.93
C LEU A 94 -12.21 3.86 -17.28
N LYS A 95 -13.42 4.39 -17.39
CA LYS A 95 -14.23 4.32 -18.61
C LYS A 95 -13.89 5.51 -19.51
N ASP A 96 -13.51 5.23 -20.73
CA ASP A 96 -13.38 6.24 -21.75
C ASP A 96 -14.77 6.78 -22.16
N ASN A 97 -14.85 8.08 -22.46
CA ASN A 97 -16.08 8.76 -22.93
C ASN A 97 -17.26 8.79 -21.95
N LYS A 98 -17.03 8.50 -20.66
CA LYS A 98 -18.03 8.66 -19.59
C LYS A 98 -17.40 9.33 -18.38
N LEU A 99 -18.22 10.08 -17.64
CA LEU A 99 -17.82 10.60 -16.35
C LEU A 99 -17.65 9.43 -15.36
N ASN A 100 -16.44 9.23 -14.86
CA ASN A 100 -16.14 8.27 -13.79
C ASN A 100 -16.44 8.92 -12.44
N ILE A 101 -17.27 8.30 -11.61
CA ILE A 101 -17.66 8.83 -10.30
C ILE A 101 -17.11 7.92 -9.21
N PHE A 102 -16.19 8.44 -8.39
CA PHE A 102 -15.59 7.74 -7.26
C PHE A 102 -16.06 8.35 -5.95
N MET A 103 -16.58 7.54 -5.06
CA MET A 103 -17.08 7.96 -3.75
C MET A 103 -16.17 7.39 -2.66
N LEU A 104 -15.58 8.28 -1.84
CA LEU A 104 -14.75 7.89 -0.70
C LEU A 104 -15.59 7.91 0.57
N ILE A 105 -15.68 6.77 1.24
CA ILE A 105 -16.39 6.58 2.49
C ILE A 105 -15.39 6.09 3.54
N GLY A 106 -15.58 6.43 4.80
CA GLY A 106 -14.69 5.95 5.87
C GLY A 106 -14.95 6.63 7.20
N MET A 107 -14.38 6.07 8.24
CA MET A 107 -14.54 6.61 9.59
C MET A 107 -13.90 7.99 9.74
N LYS A 108 -14.29 8.71 10.78
CA LYS A 108 -13.65 9.97 11.18
C LYS A 108 -12.15 9.72 11.39
N GLY A 109 -11.29 10.56 10.80
CA GLY A 109 -9.83 10.44 10.92
C GLY A 109 -9.17 9.36 10.08
N SER A 110 -9.91 8.63 9.23
CA SER A 110 -9.34 7.59 8.35
C SER A 110 -8.49 8.13 7.19
N GLY A 111 -8.44 9.44 6.96
CA GLY A 111 -7.63 10.05 5.91
C GLY A 111 -8.33 10.23 4.56
N LYS A 112 -9.67 10.22 4.49
CA LYS A 112 -10.45 10.38 3.24
C LYS A 112 -10.03 11.58 2.41
N THR A 113 -10.00 12.76 3.01
CA THR A 113 -9.64 14.02 2.34
C THR A 113 -8.24 13.95 1.73
N THR A 114 -7.27 13.39 2.47
CA THR A 114 -5.91 13.14 1.96
C THR A 114 -5.91 12.14 0.80
N VAL A 115 -6.69 11.07 0.92
CA VAL A 115 -6.85 10.05 -0.13
C VAL A 115 -7.51 10.64 -1.37
N ALA A 116 -8.49 11.54 -1.23
CA ALA A 116 -9.13 12.22 -2.36
C ALA A 116 -8.08 12.95 -3.22
N GLY A 117 -7.20 13.72 -2.60
CA GLY A 117 -6.10 14.40 -3.30
C GLY A 117 -5.10 13.43 -3.93
N LYS A 118 -4.70 12.40 -3.20
CA LYS A 118 -3.74 11.40 -3.72
C LYS A 118 -4.31 10.59 -4.88
N LEU A 119 -5.55 10.16 -4.79
CA LEU A 119 -6.21 9.43 -5.86
C LEU A 119 -6.37 10.31 -7.10
N ALA A 120 -6.74 11.60 -6.92
CA ALA A 120 -6.81 12.56 -8.00
C ALA A 120 -5.45 12.74 -8.68
N TYR A 121 -4.39 12.97 -7.92
CA TYR A 121 -3.04 13.11 -8.46
C TYR A 121 -2.53 11.84 -9.14
N PHE A 122 -2.84 10.66 -8.58
CA PHE A 122 -2.52 9.37 -9.18
C PHE A 122 -3.19 9.17 -10.55
N ILE A 123 -4.46 9.58 -10.68
CA ILE A 123 -5.22 9.53 -11.95
C ILE A 123 -4.67 10.56 -12.93
N TYR A 124 -4.36 11.76 -12.47
CA TYR A 124 -3.74 12.82 -13.28
C TYR A 124 -2.43 12.37 -13.93
N LYS A 125 -1.55 11.71 -13.18
CA LYS A 125 -0.30 11.14 -13.73
C LYS A 125 -0.53 10.15 -14.87
N LYS A 126 -1.72 9.56 -14.98
CA LYS A 126 -2.12 8.67 -16.09
C LYS A 126 -2.66 9.40 -17.31
N LYS A 127 -2.40 10.70 -17.44
CA LYS A 127 -2.83 11.58 -18.54
C LYS A 127 -4.35 11.78 -18.62
N ILE A 128 -5.04 11.70 -17.49
CA ILE A 128 -6.44 12.11 -17.37
C ILE A 128 -6.45 13.51 -16.76
N ASP A 129 -6.65 14.52 -17.59
CA ASP A 129 -6.40 15.92 -17.23
C ASP A 129 -7.60 16.61 -16.56
N LYS A 130 -8.83 16.13 -16.80
CA LYS A 130 -10.04 16.77 -16.29
C LYS A 130 -10.64 16.02 -15.11
N ILE A 131 -10.12 16.30 -13.94
CA ILE A 131 -10.55 15.71 -12.66
C ILE A 131 -11.17 16.79 -11.79
N LEU A 132 -12.32 16.51 -11.15
CA LEU A 132 -12.98 17.35 -10.18
C LEU A 132 -13.02 16.67 -8.82
N LEU A 133 -12.63 17.38 -7.78
CA LEU A 133 -12.87 16.99 -6.40
C LEU A 133 -14.18 17.63 -5.92
N ILE A 134 -15.04 16.88 -5.23
CA ILE A 134 -16.25 17.42 -4.61
C ILE A 134 -16.08 17.37 -3.09
N ALA A 135 -16.12 18.54 -2.45
CA ALA A 135 -16.03 18.68 -1.00
C ALA A 135 -17.42 18.54 -0.38
N ALA A 136 -17.73 17.37 0.19
CA ALA A 136 -19.02 17.09 0.82
C ALA A 136 -18.90 16.81 2.33
N ASP A 137 -17.76 17.13 2.98
CA ASP A 137 -17.56 16.99 4.43
C ASP A 137 -17.88 18.29 5.17
N TYR A 138 -19.17 18.63 5.27
CA TYR A 138 -19.64 19.85 5.94
C TYR A 138 -19.67 19.75 7.46
N HIS A 139 -19.64 18.55 8.03
CA HIS A 139 -19.67 18.35 9.47
C HIS A 139 -18.32 18.53 10.14
N ARG A 140 -17.24 18.56 9.38
CA ARG A 140 -15.88 18.73 9.91
C ARG A 140 -15.45 20.19 9.76
N PRO A 141 -15.18 20.92 10.88
CA PRO A 141 -14.61 22.26 10.79
C PRO A 141 -13.32 22.23 9.95
N GLY A 142 -13.25 23.09 8.93
CA GLY A 142 -12.09 23.16 8.04
C GLY A 142 -11.96 22.01 7.01
N GLY A 143 -12.91 21.07 6.92
CA GLY A 143 -12.83 19.94 5.97
C GLY A 143 -12.82 20.41 4.51
N ILE A 144 -13.71 21.34 4.17
CA ILE A 144 -13.80 21.94 2.83
C ILE A 144 -12.52 22.69 2.49
N GLN A 145 -12.06 23.57 3.40
CA GLN A 145 -10.85 24.36 3.21
C GLN A 145 -9.61 23.45 3.03
N GLN A 146 -9.56 22.34 3.77
CA GLN A 146 -8.50 21.36 3.62
C GLN A 146 -8.48 20.78 2.21
N LEU A 147 -9.62 20.34 1.66
CA LEU A 147 -9.69 19.77 0.32
C LEU A 147 -9.36 20.84 -0.75
N GLN A 148 -9.83 22.09 -0.57
CA GLN A 148 -9.48 23.21 -1.45
C GLN A 148 -7.96 23.46 -1.46
N GLN A 149 -7.31 23.45 -0.29
CA GLN A 149 -5.84 23.60 -0.22
C GLN A 149 -5.12 22.44 -0.91
N ILE A 150 -5.60 21.21 -0.74
CA ILE A 150 -5.06 20.04 -1.44
C ILE A 150 -5.21 20.21 -2.95
N GLY A 151 -6.41 20.55 -3.43
CA GLY A 151 -6.68 20.77 -4.85
C GLY A 151 -5.76 21.83 -5.47
N LYS A 152 -5.57 22.94 -4.75
CA LYS A 152 -4.63 24.01 -5.14
C LYS A 152 -3.19 23.50 -5.25
N ASN A 153 -2.73 22.70 -4.29
CA ASN A 153 -1.36 22.17 -4.27
C ASN A 153 -1.07 21.20 -5.42
N ILE A 154 -2.08 20.45 -5.87
CA ILE A 154 -1.96 19.48 -6.98
C ILE A 154 -2.52 20.00 -8.31
N ASN A 155 -2.95 21.27 -8.36
CA ASN A 155 -3.56 21.91 -9.53
C ASN A 155 -4.81 21.17 -10.06
N ILE A 156 -5.68 20.73 -9.15
CA ILE A 156 -6.95 20.06 -9.46
C ILE A 156 -8.11 20.88 -8.88
N GLU A 157 -9.14 21.07 -9.68
CA GLU A 157 -10.31 21.87 -9.31
C GLU A 157 -11.14 21.19 -8.22
N VAL A 158 -11.65 22.02 -7.27
CA VAL A 158 -12.49 21.58 -6.16
C VAL A 158 -13.84 22.28 -6.24
N TYR A 159 -14.91 21.50 -6.38
CA TYR A 159 -16.26 21.99 -6.30
C TYR A 159 -16.73 22.07 -4.86
N THR A 160 -17.24 23.22 -4.48
CA THR A 160 -17.89 23.49 -3.17
C THR A 160 -19.16 24.29 -3.41
N ASN A 161 -20.13 24.18 -2.52
CA ASN A 161 -21.25 25.09 -2.47
C ASN A 161 -21.46 25.57 -1.03
N ASN A 162 -21.41 26.89 -0.82
CA ASN A 162 -21.58 27.52 0.49
C ASN A 162 -23.05 27.88 0.81
N ASP A 163 -23.97 27.72 -0.14
CA ASP A 163 -25.38 28.08 0.03
C ASP A 163 -26.17 26.95 0.72
N THR A 164 -25.60 25.75 0.81
CA THR A 164 -26.24 24.60 1.44
C THR A 164 -25.22 23.77 2.22
N ASN A 165 -25.66 23.19 3.34
CA ASN A 165 -24.90 22.22 4.13
C ASN A 165 -25.38 20.77 3.86
N ASP A 166 -26.28 20.56 2.90
CA ASP A 166 -26.74 19.24 2.51
C ASP A 166 -25.72 18.58 1.56
N ALA A 167 -24.99 17.62 2.09
CA ALA A 167 -24.00 16.88 1.31
C ALA A 167 -24.58 16.21 0.05
N SER A 168 -25.84 15.75 0.09
CA SER A 168 -26.49 15.12 -1.05
C SER A 168 -26.71 16.12 -2.17
N GLU A 169 -27.19 17.32 -1.84
CA GLU A 169 -27.40 18.40 -2.80
C GLU A 169 -26.09 18.85 -3.44
N VAL A 170 -25.05 19.09 -2.62
CA VAL A 170 -23.73 19.51 -3.11
C VAL A 170 -23.12 18.47 -4.06
N ILE A 171 -23.24 17.20 -3.73
CA ILE A 171 -22.72 16.12 -4.58
C ILE A 171 -23.45 16.10 -5.93
N LEU A 172 -24.78 16.20 -5.94
CA LEU A 172 -25.57 16.21 -7.17
C LEU A 172 -25.24 17.44 -8.04
N GLN A 173 -25.14 18.61 -7.45
CA GLN A 173 -24.75 19.85 -8.14
C GLN A 173 -23.33 19.75 -8.70
N GLY A 174 -22.37 19.21 -7.93
CA GLY A 174 -20.99 19.00 -8.36
C GLY A 174 -20.88 18.01 -9.52
N ILE A 175 -21.66 16.92 -9.52
CA ILE A 175 -21.72 15.98 -10.65
C ILE A 175 -22.31 16.66 -11.89
N ASN A 176 -23.35 17.48 -11.74
CA ASN A 176 -23.93 18.23 -12.87
C ASN A 176 -22.95 19.27 -13.41
N TYR A 177 -22.22 19.94 -12.53
CA TYR A 177 -21.13 20.84 -12.92
C TYR A 177 -20.06 20.11 -13.71
N ALA A 178 -19.62 18.92 -13.23
CA ALA A 178 -18.65 18.09 -13.91
C ALA A 178 -19.09 17.69 -15.33
N LYS A 179 -20.35 17.31 -15.49
CA LYS A 179 -20.93 16.96 -16.81
C LYS A 179 -20.94 18.14 -17.76
N LYS A 180 -21.37 19.33 -17.30
CA LYS A 180 -21.43 20.56 -18.12
C LYS A 180 -20.06 21.02 -18.60
N ASN A 181 -19.02 20.82 -17.78
CA ASN A 181 -17.64 21.27 -18.07
C ASN A 181 -16.75 20.16 -18.63
N ASN A 182 -17.33 19.01 -19.03
CA ASN A 182 -16.63 17.88 -19.64
C ASN A 182 -15.49 17.31 -18.77
N PHE A 183 -15.69 17.21 -17.48
CA PHE A 183 -14.79 16.46 -16.61
C PHE A 183 -14.87 14.97 -16.91
N GLN A 184 -13.75 14.28 -16.79
CA GLN A 184 -13.64 12.84 -17.04
C GLN A 184 -13.78 12.02 -15.76
N THR A 185 -13.42 12.61 -14.64
CA THR A 185 -13.43 11.93 -13.33
C THR A 185 -13.89 12.89 -12.24
N VAL A 186 -14.75 12.38 -11.35
CA VAL A 186 -15.17 13.05 -10.12
C VAL A 186 -14.78 12.19 -8.95
N ILE A 187 -14.16 12.79 -7.93
CA ILE A 187 -13.85 12.14 -6.67
C ILE A 187 -14.58 12.88 -5.56
N ILE A 188 -15.44 12.19 -4.83
CA ILE A 188 -16.31 12.73 -3.79
C ILE A 188 -15.68 12.43 -2.43
N ASP A 189 -15.29 13.48 -1.71
CA ASP A 189 -14.86 13.40 -0.30
C ASP A 189 -16.08 13.56 0.60
N THR A 190 -16.53 12.46 1.21
CA THR A 190 -17.73 12.46 2.05
C THR A 190 -17.40 12.70 3.52
N THR A 191 -18.41 13.05 4.31
CA THR A 191 -18.33 13.13 5.77
C THR A 191 -17.88 11.80 6.38
N GLY A 192 -17.00 11.87 7.38
CA GLY A 192 -16.60 10.71 8.17
C GLY A 192 -17.71 10.27 9.12
N PHE A 193 -17.95 8.97 9.19
CA PHE A 193 -18.94 8.38 10.09
C PHE A 193 -18.28 7.69 11.30
N SER A 194 -19.06 7.43 12.34
CA SER A 194 -18.72 6.46 13.40
C SER A 194 -19.47 5.15 13.12
N PRO A 195 -18.86 3.98 13.33
CA PRO A 195 -19.50 2.69 13.03
C PRO A 195 -20.81 2.44 13.78
N GLU A 196 -21.00 3.10 14.91
CA GLU A 196 -22.20 3.04 15.74
C GLU A 196 -23.30 4.02 15.27
N ASP A 197 -22.96 4.95 14.36
CA ASP A 197 -23.87 5.97 13.85
C ASP A 197 -24.63 5.46 12.63
N GLU A 198 -25.72 4.73 12.87
CA GLU A 198 -26.57 4.18 11.81
C GLU A 198 -27.20 5.25 10.91
N ILE A 199 -27.47 6.45 11.47
CA ILE A 199 -28.06 7.56 10.71
C ILE A 199 -27.10 8.01 9.62
N SER A 200 -25.83 8.25 9.97
CA SER A 200 -24.79 8.61 9.00
C SER A 200 -24.59 7.53 7.92
N VAL A 201 -24.59 6.25 8.32
CA VAL A 201 -24.45 5.13 7.37
C VAL A 201 -25.65 5.06 6.41
N ASN A 202 -26.87 5.24 6.92
CA ASN A 202 -28.09 5.25 6.09
C ASN A 202 -28.11 6.44 5.11
N ASN A 203 -27.69 7.63 5.55
CA ASN A 203 -27.56 8.81 4.70
C ASN A 203 -26.55 8.58 3.55
N LEU A 204 -25.39 8.01 3.85
CA LEU A 204 -24.40 7.65 2.85
C LEU A 204 -24.95 6.60 1.84
N ALA A 205 -25.77 5.65 2.31
CA ALA A 205 -26.43 4.68 1.44
C ALA A 205 -27.45 5.33 0.50
N LEU A 206 -28.22 6.30 0.98
CA LEU A 206 -29.14 7.10 0.15
C LEU A 206 -28.39 7.91 -0.90
N ILE A 207 -27.34 8.63 -0.51
CA ILE A 207 -26.49 9.37 -1.43
C ILE A 207 -25.97 8.42 -2.52
N LYS A 208 -25.35 7.30 -2.12
CA LYS A 208 -24.84 6.31 -3.07
C LYS A 208 -25.90 5.80 -4.05
N LYS A 209 -27.09 5.49 -3.55
CA LYS A 209 -28.22 5.02 -4.38
C LYS A 209 -28.62 6.04 -5.45
N ASN A 210 -28.61 7.35 -5.11
CA ASN A 210 -28.99 8.44 -6.00
C ASN A 210 -27.94 8.71 -7.07
N ILE A 211 -26.63 8.71 -6.70
CA ILE A 211 -25.55 9.08 -7.63
C ILE A 211 -25.01 7.91 -8.44
N LYS A 212 -25.20 6.66 -7.95
CA LYS A 212 -24.71 5.41 -8.58
C LYS A 212 -23.24 5.51 -8.99
N PRO A 213 -22.32 5.66 -8.04
CA PRO A 213 -20.89 5.80 -8.33
C PRO A 213 -20.34 4.55 -9.01
N ASP A 214 -19.36 4.71 -9.89
CA ASP A 214 -18.66 3.59 -10.54
C ASP A 214 -17.82 2.81 -9.53
N GLU A 215 -17.20 3.53 -8.58
CA GLU A 215 -16.45 2.95 -7.48
C GLU A 215 -16.84 3.59 -6.14
N THR A 216 -16.99 2.78 -5.13
CA THR A 216 -17.21 3.20 -3.74
C THR A 216 -16.12 2.60 -2.88
N PHE A 217 -15.14 3.40 -2.51
CA PHE A 217 -14.02 2.94 -1.69
C PHE A 217 -14.27 3.20 -0.23
N ILE A 218 -14.05 2.18 0.61
CA ILE A 218 -13.89 2.42 2.04
C ILE A 218 -12.42 2.73 2.34
N VAL A 219 -12.21 3.90 2.98
CA VAL A 219 -10.89 4.35 3.44
C VAL A 219 -10.68 3.92 4.89
N VAL A 220 -9.66 3.10 5.13
CA VAL A 220 -9.40 2.47 6.42
C VAL A 220 -8.01 2.85 6.92
N ASP A 221 -7.95 3.33 8.15
CA ASP A 221 -6.70 3.57 8.87
C ASP A 221 -6.09 2.24 9.32
N ALA A 222 -4.86 1.99 8.95
CA ALA A 222 -4.13 0.78 9.34
C ALA A 222 -3.90 0.64 10.86
N LEU A 223 -4.08 1.73 11.61
CA LEU A 223 -4.00 1.76 13.08
C LEU A 223 -5.36 1.46 13.77
N GLY A 224 -6.40 1.17 13.00
CA GLY A 224 -7.78 1.02 13.51
C GLY A 224 -8.03 -0.18 14.42
N GLY A 225 -7.07 -1.11 14.55
CA GLY A 225 -7.16 -2.29 15.40
C GLY A 225 -8.07 -3.42 14.84
N GLN A 226 -8.00 -4.60 15.45
CA GLN A 226 -8.66 -5.83 14.96
C GLN A 226 -10.18 -5.71 14.78
N ARG A 227 -10.87 -5.01 15.69
CA ARG A 227 -12.35 -4.92 15.69
C ARG A 227 -12.94 -4.22 14.47
N ILE A 228 -12.12 -3.51 13.71
CA ILE A 228 -12.59 -2.72 12.56
C ILE A 228 -13.04 -3.60 11.40
N SER A 229 -12.42 -4.76 11.19
CA SER A 229 -12.73 -5.69 10.10
C SER A 229 -14.18 -6.20 10.17
N GLY A 230 -14.64 -6.60 11.34
CA GLY A 230 -16.03 -7.03 11.57
C GLY A 230 -17.03 -5.89 11.35
N LYS A 231 -16.72 -4.67 11.83
CA LYS A 231 -17.57 -3.50 11.61
C LYS A 231 -17.68 -3.13 10.13
N ILE A 232 -16.57 -3.17 9.39
CA ILE A 232 -16.58 -2.92 7.94
C ILE A 232 -17.43 -3.97 7.22
N LYS A 233 -17.36 -5.23 7.62
CA LYS A 233 -18.20 -6.29 7.05
C LYS A 233 -19.70 -5.96 7.19
N GLN A 234 -20.16 -5.58 8.40
CA GLN A 234 -21.54 -5.19 8.65
C GLN A 234 -21.96 -3.97 7.81
N ILE A 235 -21.13 -2.94 7.74
CA ILE A 235 -21.41 -1.72 6.98
C ILE A 235 -21.43 -2.02 5.47
N ASN A 236 -20.59 -2.95 5.02
CA ASN A 236 -20.54 -3.37 3.63
C ASN A 236 -21.86 -3.98 3.12
N GLU A 237 -22.63 -4.63 4.00
CA GLU A 237 -23.96 -5.15 3.67
C GLU A 237 -24.92 -4.02 3.24
N LYS A 238 -24.79 -2.82 3.83
CA LYS A 238 -25.61 -1.65 3.51
C LYS A 238 -25.00 -0.82 2.37
N LEU A 239 -23.68 -0.64 2.37
CA LEU A 239 -22.99 0.30 1.46
C LEU A 239 -22.38 -0.38 0.23
N SER A 240 -22.23 -1.71 0.19
CA SER A 240 -21.71 -2.46 -0.97
C SER A 240 -20.45 -1.83 -1.57
N PHE A 241 -19.36 -1.79 -0.81
CA PHE A 241 -18.08 -1.23 -1.25
C PHE A 241 -17.49 -2.01 -2.43
N THR A 242 -16.84 -1.32 -3.35
CA THR A 242 -16.13 -1.93 -4.49
C THR A 242 -14.66 -2.23 -4.18
N GLY A 243 -14.13 -1.67 -3.09
CA GLY A 243 -12.76 -1.90 -2.64
C GLY A 243 -12.38 -1.10 -1.40
N VAL A 244 -11.18 -1.38 -0.92
CA VAL A 244 -10.59 -0.77 0.27
C VAL A 244 -9.37 0.05 -0.12
N ILE A 245 -9.21 1.22 0.48
CA ILE A 245 -7.97 2.00 0.45
C ILE A 245 -7.41 2.03 1.88
N MET A 246 -6.21 1.47 2.06
CA MET A 246 -5.53 1.47 3.35
C MET A 246 -4.65 2.70 3.51
N THR A 247 -4.77 3.41 4.63
CA THR A 247 -3.97 4.59 4.96
C THR A 247 -3.03 4.35 6.13
N LYS A 248 -2.07 5.25 6.34
CA LYS A 248 -1.08 5.22 7.43
C LYS A 248 -0.26 3.93 7.48
N MET A 249 0.09 3.43 6.29
CA MET A 249 0.82 2.17 6.12
C MET A 249 2.31 2.24 6.49
N ASP A 250 2.81 3.42 6.82
CA ASP A 250 4.14 3.70 7.37
C ASP A 250 4.29 3.24 8.83
N ALA A 251 3.20 3.05 9.56
CA ALA A 251 3.25 2.56 10.93
C ALA A 251 3.76 1.11 11.01
N LYS A 252 4.55 0.80 12.03
CA LYS A 252 5.23 -0.50 12.20
C LYS A 252 4.26 -1.69 12.32
N THR A 253 3.04 -1.46 12.82
CA THR A 253 2.03 -2.49 13.13
C THR A 253 0.97 -2.70 12.04
N SER A 254 1.03 -1.94 10.94
CA SER A 254 -0.07 -1.83 9.97
C SER A 254 -0.36 -3.07 9.12
N GLY A 255 0.54 -4.05 9.09
CA GLY A 255 0.42 -5.17 8.15
C GLY A 255 -0.63 -6.23 8.51
N GLY A 256 -0.94 -6.43 9.79
CA GLY A 256 -1.88 -7.47 10.21
C GLY A 256 -3.33 -7.15 9.91
N LEU A 257 -3.73 -5.89 10.09
CA LEU A 257 -5.08 -5.45 9.78
C LEU A 257 -5.45 -5.65 8.30
N ILE A 258 -4.49 -5.52 7.38
CA ILE A 258 -4.72 -5.79 5.95
C ILE A 258 -5.20 -7.21 5.71
N LEU A 259 -4.54 -8.20 6.33
CA LEU A 259 -4.92 -9.62 6.24
C LEU A 259 -6.33 -9.81 6.76
N SER A 260 -6.65 -9.21 7.92
CA SER A 260 -7.97 -9.31 8.56
C SER A 260 -9.07 -8.68 7.70
N ILE A 261 -8.88 -7.47 7.21
CA ILE A 261 -9.86 -6.81 6.34
C ILE A 261 -10.10 -7.65 5.09
N ARG A 262 -9.05 -8.05 4.39
CA ARG A 262 -9.21 -8.81 3.14
C ARG A 262 -9.93 -10.15 3.37
N TYR A 263 -9.55 -10.87 4.43
CA TYR A 263 -10.13 -12.17 4.72
C TYR A 263 -11.58 -12.09 5.19
N ILE A 264 -11.89 -11.20 6.14
CA ILE A 264 -13.21 -11.11 6.79
C ILE A 264 -14.23 -10.44 5.87
N THR A 265 -13.85 -9.35 5.20
CA THR A 265 -14.78 -8.58 4.37
C THR A 265 -14.90 -9.10 2.95
N LYS A 266 -13.94 -9.90 2.48
CA LYS A 266 -13.74 -10.32 1.08
C LYS A 266 -13.55 -9.16 0.09
N LEU A 267 -13.51 -7.92 0.57
CA LEU A 267 -13.27 -6.74 -0.26
C LEU A 267 -11.83 -6.73 -0.76
N ALA A 268 -11.66 -6.38 -2.03
CA ALA A 268 -10.33 -6.20 -2.58
C ALA A 268 -9.69 -4.92 -2.04
N ILE A 269 -8.44 -5.03 -1.60
CA ILE A 269 -7.64 -3.84 -1.31
C ILE A 269 -7.14 -3.32 -2.64
N ARG A 270 -7.40 -2.04 -2.94
CA ARG A 270 -7.10 -1.42 -4.23
C ARG A 270 -5.85 -0.56 -4.16
N PHE A 271 -5.69 0.19 -3.07
CA PHE A 271 -4.59 1.11 -2.86
C PHE A 271 -4.09 1.07 -1.43
N ILE A 272 -2.83 1.45 -1.28
CA ILE A 272 -2.19 1.74 0.00
C ILE A 272 -1.57 3.13 -0.01
N SER A 273 -1.59 3.77 1.15
CA SER A 273 -1.03 5.11 1.37
C SER A 273 -0.17 5.14 2.62
N SER A 274 1.08 5.58 2.50
CA SER A 274 2.09 5.52 3.58
C SER A 274 2.54 6.88 4.10
N SER A 275 2.04 7.99 3.55
CA SER A 275 2.47 9.36 3.92
C SER A 275 1.29 10.32 3.88
N GLU A 276 1.43 11.50 4.49
CA GLU A 276 0.43 12.58 4.44
C GLU A 276 0.60 13.50 3.22
N GLN A 277 1.72 13.46 2.52
CA GLN A 277 1.98 14.32 1.37
C GLN A 277 1.12 13.94 0.17
N HIS A 278 0.56 14.93 -0.55
CA HIS A 278 -0.43 14.72 -1.62
C HIS A 278 0.18 14.49 -3.00
N ASN A 279 1.40 14.96 -3.21
CA ASN A 279 2.17 14.85 -4.45
C ASN A 279 3.25 13.75 -4.38
N ASP A 280 3.13 12.85 -3.41
CA ASP A 280 4.13 11.82 -3.09
C ASP A 280 3.82 10.51 -3.84
N ASP A 281 4.89 9.79 -4.23
CA ASP A 281 4.84 8.45 -4.81
C ASP A 281 4.41 7.35 -3.79
N ASN A 282 4.04 7.74 -2.55
CA ASN A 282 3.59 6.84 -1.48
C ASN A 282 2.09 6.50 -1.53
N PHE A 283 1.44 6.68 -2.68
CA PHE A 283 0.10 6.18 -2.99
C PHE A 283 0.22 5.23 -4.16
N GLU A 284 0.10 3.95 -3.90
CA GLU A 284 0.35 2.89 -4.88
C GLU A 284 -0.78 1.88 -4.95
N PHE A 285 -0.89 1.16 -6.07
CA PHE A 285 -1.73 -0.01 -6.16
C PHE A 285 -1.32 -1.05 -5.12
N PHE A 286 -2.31 -1.80 -4.66
CA PHE A 286 -2.08 -2.92 -3.78
C PHE A 286 -1.60 -4.14 -4.57
N TYR A 287 -0.36 -4.56 -4.32
CA TYR A 287 0.24 -5.76 -4.90
C TYR A 287 0.36 -6.84 -3.80
N PRO A 288 -0.51 -7.87 -3.79
CA PRO A 288 -0.54 -8.88 -2.74
C PRO A 288 0.81 -9.53 -2.44
N GLU A 289 1.55 -9.91 -3.49
CA GLU A 289 2.86 -10.56 -3.36
C GLU A 289 3.90 -9.65 -2.71
N ARG A 290 3.93 -8.36 -3.07
CA ARG A 290 4.83 -7.37 -2.47
C ARG A 290 4.54 -7.16 -0.99
N ILE A 291 3.25 -7.09 -0.64
CA ILE A 291 2.83 -6.94 0.75
C ILE A 291 3.17 -8.19 1.56
N ALA A 292 2.95 -9.38 1.02
CA ALA A 292 3.37 -10.64 1.64
C ALA A 292 4.88 -10.66 1.90
N SER A 293 5.71 -10.26 0.93
CA SER A 293 7.17 -10.14 1.08
C SER A 293 7.57 -9.12 2.14
N ARG A 294 6.91 -7.95 2.19
CA ARG A 294 7.13 -6.92 3.22
C ARG A 294 6.78 -7.44 4.63
N ILE A 295 5.68 -8.19 4.78
CA ILE A 295 5.27 -8.81 6.05
C ILE A 295 6.34 -9.80 6.55
N LEU A 296 6.93 -10.57 5.66
CA LEU A 296 7.98 -11.53 5.96
C LEU A 296 9.36 -10.88 6.20
N GLY A 297 9.50 -9.59 5.94
CA GLY A 297 10.78 -8.89 6.03
C GLY A 297 11.78 -9.27 4.94
N MET A 298 11.29 -9.82 3.83
CA MET A 298 12.13 -10.24 2.69
C MET A 298 12.51 -9.08 1.77
N GLY A 299 12.06 -7.85 2.10
CA GLY A 299 12.21 -6.69 1.24
C GLY A 299 11.22 -6.67 0.09
N ASP A 300 11.23 -5.60 -0.66
CA ASP A 300 10.40 -5.43 -1.87
C ASP A 300 11.29 -4.98 -3.02
N LEU A 301 12.03 -5.94 -3.56
CA LEU A 301 12.93 -5.72 -4.68
C LEU A 301 12.18 -5.22 -5.93
N SER A 302 10.95 -5.70 -6.14
CA SER A 302 10.13 -5.29 -7.28
C SER A 302 9.71 -3.82 -7.20
N THR A 303 9.27 -3.35 -6.02
CA THR A 303 8.99 -1.92 -5.80
C THR A 303 10.23 -1.06 -5.93
N LEU A 304 11.40 -1.56 -5.50
CA LEU A 304 12.67 -0.86 -5.70
C LEU A 304 12.98 -0.69 -7.18
N ILE A 305 12.85 -1.75 -7.97
CA ILE A 305 13.08 -1.73 -9.43
C ILE A 305 12.11 -0.76 -10.10
N GLU A 306 10.80 -0.82 -9.82
CA GLU A 306 9.82 0.11 -10.41
C GLU A 306 10.07 1.58 -10.03
N ASN A 307 10.45 1.84 -8.78
CA ASN A 307 10.80 3.20 -8.36
C ASN A 307 12.07 3.71 -9.07
N ILE A 308 12.98 2.81 -9.39
CA ILE A 308 14.17 3.11 -10.20
C ILE A 308 13.76 3.38 -11.65
N GLU A 309 12.97 2.50 -12.25
CA GLU A 309 12.49 2.64 -13.63
C GLU A 309 11.67 3.92 -13.86
N ASN A 310 10.84 4.31 -12.90
CA ASN A 310 10.05 5.54 -12.98
C ASN A 310 10.86 6.84 -12.81
N LYS A 311 12.04 6.78 -12.20
CA LYS A 311 12.90 7.96 -11.90
C LYS A 311 14.11 8.09 -12.80
N ILE A 312 14.42 7.09 -13.60
CA ILE A 312 15.62 7.04 -14.44
C ILE A 312 15.23 6.75 -15.89
N ASP A 313 15.88 7.44 -16.83
CA ASP A 313 15.70 7.21 -18.26
C ASP A 313 15.97 5.73 -18.59
N PRO A 314 15.06 5.02 -19.31
CA PRO A 314 15.20 3.61 -19.64
C PRO A 314 16.52 3.22 -20.32
N LYS A 315 17.10 4.14 -21.09
CA LYS A 315 18.40 3.91 -21.75
C LYS A 315 19.58 3.91 -20.78
N GLN A 316 19.51 4.73 -19.72
CA GLN A 316 20.55 4.75 -18.68
C GLN A 316 20.46 3.54 -17.73
N ASN A 317 19.26 2.96 -17.56
CA ASN A 317 19.06 1.77 -16.74
C ASN A 317 19.67 0.50 -17.35
N ALA A 318 19.47 0.27 -18.64
CA ALA A 318 19.98 -0.92 -19.32
C ALA A 318 21.53 -0.98 -19.25
N GLU A 319 22.22 0.15 -19.51
CA GLU A 319 23.69 0.22 -19.41
C GLU A 319 24.20 0.00 -17.99
N LEU A 320 23.43 0.40 -16.97
CA LEU A 320 23.81 0.28 -15.56
C LEU A 320 23.70 -1.17 -15.05
N ILE A 321 22.63 -1.86 -15.43
CA ILE A 321 22.39 -3.25 -15.05
C ILE A 321 23.43 -4.15 -15.73
N ASP A 322 23.71 -3.93 -17.01
CA ASP A 322 24.72 -4.72 -17.75
C ASP A 322 26.13 -4.54 -17.17
N LYS A 323 26.50 -3.32 -16.75
CA LYS A 323 27.81 -3.03 -16.16
C LYS A 323 27.98 -3.57 -14.75
N LEU A 324 26.89 -3.73 -13.95
CA LEU A 324 26.94 -4.35 -12.63
C LEU A 324 27.29 -5.84 -12.67
N PHE A 325 27.03 -6.51 -13.80
CA PHE A 325 27.31 -7.94 -14.01
C PHE A 325 28.58 -8.22 -14.84
N GLN A 326 29.26 -7.17 -15.33
CA GLN A 326 30.51 -7.30 -16.10
C GLN A 326 31.71 -6.93 -15.21
N ASP A 327 32.82 -7.68 -15.31
CA ASP A 327 34.07 -7.50 -14.55
C ASP A 327 34.81 -6.17 -14.85
N ASN A 328 34.24 -5.24 -15.61
CA ASN A 328 34.84 -3.98 -16.05
C ASN A 328 34.28 -2.74 -15.32
N TYR A 329 34.03 -2.85 -14.00
CA TYR A 329 33.51 -1.73 -13.20
C TYR A 329 34.63 -0.77 -12.78
N ASN A 330 34.52 0.50 -13.13
CA ASN A 330 35.53 1.53 -12.83
C ASN A 330 35.01 2.66 -11.91
N TYR A 331 35.89 3.54 -11.47
CA TYR A 331 35.52 4.67 -10.58
C TYR A 331 34.53 5.66 -11.21
N TYR A 332 34.48 5.79 -12.53
CA TYR A 332 33.50 6.61 -13.26
C TYR A 332 32.09 6.00 -13.15
N ASP A 333 32.00 4.69 -13.23
CA ASP A 333 30.74 3.96 -13.08
C ASP A 333 30.26 4.05 -11.63
N LEU A 334 31.17 3.99 -10.64
CA LEU A 334 30.86 4.21 -9.23
C LEU A 334 30.32 5.62 -8.98
N GLN A 335 30.93 6.66 -9.58
CA GLN A 335 30.46 8.05 -9.47
C GLN A 335 29.06 8.23 -10.06
N LYS A 336 28.78 7.63 -11.24
CA LYS A 336 27.44 7.62 -11.83
C LYS A 336 26.42 6.95 -10.90
N HIS A 337 26.79 5.81 -10.27
CA HIS A 337 25.95 5.12 -9.31
C HIS A 337 25.65 5.95 -8.06
N LEU A 338 26.64 6.62 -7.48
CA LEU A 338 26.45 7.51 -6.34
C LEU A 338 25.50 8.68 -6.67
N ASN A 339 25.62 9.25 -7.87
CA ASN A 339 24.73 10.31 -8.36
C ASN A 339 23.29 9.82 -8.56
N LEU A 340 23.11 8.58 -9.01
CA LEU A 340 21.78 7.96 -9.13
C LEU A 340 21.16 7.71 -7.77
N ILE A 341 21.93 7.18 -6.81
CA ILE A 341 21.49 6.99 -5.41
C ILE A 341 21.03 8.32 -4.81
N LYS A 342 21.73 9.43 -5.06
CA LYS A 342 21.28 10.75 -4.62
C LYS A 342 19.94 11.17 -5.24
N LYS A 343 19.72 10.91 -6.52
CA LYS A 343 18.45 11.20 -7.21
C LYS A 343 17.29 10.33 -6.72
N MET A 344 17.57 9.13 -6.21
CA MET A 344 16.57 8.18 -5.70
C MET A 344 16.08 8.52 -4.28
N GLY A 345 16.71 9.46 -3.58
CA GLY A 345 16.37 9.86 -2.22
C GLY A 345 17.25 9.20 -1.15
N SER A 346 16.83 9.22 0.12
CA SER A 346 17.63 8.72 1.25
C SER A 346 18.11 7.29 1.04
N PHE A 347 19.42 7.06 1.13
CA PHE A 347 20.08 5.76 1.05
C PHE A 347 19.54 4.75 2.08
N GLN A 348 19.06 5.22 3.24
CA GLN A 348 18.35 4.41 4.21
C GLN A 348 17.07 3.77 3.65
N LYS A 349 16.33 4.47 2.79
CA LYS A 349 15.15 3.91 2.15
C LYS A 349 15.51 2.74 1.22
N ILE A 350 16.61 2.84 0.50
CA ILE A 350 17.10 1.78 -0.41
C ILE A 350 17.56 0.55 0.37
N LEU A 351 18.31 0.74 1.45
CA LEU A 351 18.79 -0.37 2.29
C LEU A 351 17.69 -1.16 2.96
N ASN A 352 16.56 -0.52 3.28
CA ASN A 352 15.38 -1.21 3.84
C ASN A 352 14.72 -2.19 2.86
N PHE A 353 15.02 -2.08 1.56
CA PHE A 353 14.50 -2.99 0.53
C PHE A 353 15.42 -4.21 0.27
N ILE A 354 16.65 -4.21 0.79
CA ILE A 354 17.59 -5.33 0.57
C ILE A 354 17.38 -6.41 1.65
N PRO A 355 17.03 -7.66 1.26
CA PRO A 355 16.80 -8.75 2.20
C PRO A 355 18.05 -9.02 3.09
N GLY A 356 17.83 -9.10 4.41
CA GLY A 356 18.88 -9.43 5.38
C GLY A 356 19.82 -8.27 5.78
N ILE A 357 19.77 -7.12 5.12
CA ILE A 357 20.64 -5.96 5.39
C ILE A 357 19.94 -4.91 6.24
N GLY A 358 18.65 -4.65 6.01
CA GLY A 358 17.90 -3.59 6.68
C GLY A 358 17.92 -3.65 8.21
N ASN A 359 17.87 -4.84 8.81
CA ASN A 359 17.87 -5.01 10.26
C ASN A 359 19.28 -4.96 10.92
N LYS A 360 20.35 -5.14 10.14
CA LYS A 360 21.73 -5.09 10.66
C LYS A 360 22.30 -3.68 10.67
N ILE A 361 21.79 -2.79 9.86
CA ILE A 361 22.34 -1.42 9.66
C ILE A 361 21.64 -0.38 10.53
N THR A 362 20.44 -0.64 11.07
CA THR A 362 19.78 0.28 12.02
C THR A 362 20.58 0.62 13.27
N ASN A 363 21.60 -0.17 13.60
CA ASN A 363 22.53 0.09 14.71
C ASN A 363 23.84 0.80 14.30
N LEU A 364 24.03 1.05 13.01
CA LEU A 364 25.19 1.76 12.51
C LEU A 364 24.74 3.17 12.09
N ASN A 365 24.97 4.17 12.95
CA ASN A 365 24.91 5.60 12.62
C ASN A 365 25.92 6.00 11.49
N ILE A 366 26.27 5.06 10.61
CA ILE A 366 27.40 5.16 9.67
C ILE A 366 26.95 5.68 8.30
N LEU A 367 25.65 5.74 8.01
CA LEU A 367 25.17 6.11 6.66
C LEU A 367 24.38 7.42 6.67
N ASP A 368 25.08 8.48 7.10
CA ASP A 368 24.63 9.84 6.86
C ASP A 368 24.86 10.21 5.37
N ASN A 369 23.99 11.06 4.80
CA ASN A 369 24.16 11.60 3.44
C ASN A 369 25.57 12.21 3.23
N ASN A 370 26.25 12.60 4.30
CA ASN A 370 27.64 13.08 4.32
C ASN A 370 28.64 12.03 3.84
N ILE A 371 28.37 10.73 3.92
CA ILE A 371 29.29 9.68 3.46
C ILE A 371 29.33 9.63 1.94
N ILE A 372 28.18 9.76 1.28
CA ILE A 372 28.10 9.80 -0.20
C ILE A 372 28.89 11.01 -0.71
N VAL A 373 28.73 12.16 -0.04
CA VAL A 373 29.49 13.39 -0.37
C VAL A 373 30.98 13.19 -0.18
N LYS A 374 31.41 12.48 0.88
CA LYS A 374 32.83 12.16 1.12
C LYS A 374 33.38 11.21 0.05
N PHE A 375 32.65 10.16 -0.32
CA PHE A 375 33.06 9.26 -1.42
C PHE A 375 33.20 10.01 -2.75
N GLU A 376 32.25 10.89 -3.09
CA GLU A 376 32.37 11.72 -4.30
C GLU A 376 33.59 12.64 -4.27
N ALA A 377 33.84 13.28 -3.13
CA ALA A 377 35.02 14.14 -2.96
C ALA A 377 36.32 13.36 -3.13
N ILE A 378 36.39 12.13 -2.58
CA ILE A 378 37.55 11.24 -2.76
C ILE A 378 37.73 10.88 -4.24
N ILE A 379 36.66 10.43 -4.92
CA ILE A 379 36.72 10.04 -6.32
C ILE A 379 37.11 11.24 -7.22
N GLN A 380 36.56 12.43 -6.94
CA GLN A 380 36.91 13.66 -7.68
C GLN A 380 38.32 14.15 -7.42
N SER A 381 38.93 13.78 -6.28
CA SER A 381 40.34 14.12 -5.99
C SER A 381 41.37 13.18 -6.62
N MET A 382 40.89 12.05 -7.20
CA MET A 382 41.79 11.09 -7.86
C MET A 382 42.17 11.64 -9.26
N THR A 383 43.44 11.66 -9.57
CA THR A 383 43.95 11.99 -10.90
C THR A 383 43.67 10.86 -11.90
N HIS A 384 43.42 11.18 -13.13
CA HIS A 384 43.22 10.25 -14.24
C HIS A 384 44.39 9.29 -14.44
#